data_8714785bdb39f868cb53a730b8d9979e
#
_entry.id   8714785bdb39f868cb53a730b8d9979e
#
_cell.length_a   1.000
_cell.length_b   1.000
_cell.length_c   1.000
_cell.angle_alpha   90.00
_cell.angle_beta   90.00
_cell.angle_gamma   90.00
#
_symmetry.space_group_name_H-M   'P 1'
#
loop_
_entity.id
_entity.type
_entity.pdbx_description
1 polymer ?
#
loop_
_entity_poly.entity_id
_entity_poly.type
_entity_poly.pdbx_seq_one_letter_code
_entity_poly.pdbx_strand_id
1 'polypeptide(L)'
;NSHIYLICKKPKATCCNEQPIIHNGLVSGKVSSRIKGKEIVSEYTFPFEFEDNEVSLNVADYPHKKIQTLKSDGLWERYWPSDVLALYTGNDIYRNFEVLYVGQAFAEGKRNAIDRLKSHSTLQKILAETMSDYPDDQVSIFNLVYDDYILLTSFDGRDKTSITGKEDNIRLKSIIDNLLSQ
;
A
#
# COMPACT_ATOMS: atom_id res chain seq x y z
N ASN A 1 6.13 19.83 10.20
CA ASN A 1 5.93 18.80 9.17
C ASN A 1 4.43 18.65 8.94
N SER A 2 3.97 18.98 7.73
CA SER A 2 2.58 18.77 7.33
C SER A 2 2.46 17.33 6.82
N HIS A 3 1.59 16.55 7.44
CA HIS A 3 1.29 15.20 6.97
C HIS A 3 -0.04 15.23 6.24
N ILE A 4 -0.05 14.72 5.02
CA ILE A 4 -1.28 14.49 4.26
C ILE A 4 -1.61 13.01 4.41
N TYR A 5 -2.88 12.69 4.61
CA TYR A 5 -3.36 11.32 4.57
C TYR A 5 -4.47 11.16 3.55
N LEU A 6 -4.48 10.01 2.93
CA LEU A 6 -5.49 9.60 1.96
C LEU A 6 -6.26 8.43 2.55
N ILE A 7 -7.58 8.47 2.49
CA ILE A 7 -8.43 7.31 2.74
C ILE A 7 -8.87 6.82 1.38
N CYS A 8 -8.51 5.59 1.06
CA CYS A 8 -8.74 5.01 -0.25
C CYS A 8 -9.46 3.67 -0.10
N LYS A 9 -10.16 3.24 -1.16
CA LYS A 9 -10.69 1.89 -1.26
C LYS A 9 -10.19 1.18 -2.50
N LYS A 10 -10.17 -0.13 -2.46
CA LYS A 10 -9.95 -1.01 -3.60
C LYS A 10 -10.66 -2.34 -3.37
N PRO A 11 -10.88 -3.18 -4.39
CA PRO A 11 -11.43 -4.52 -4.21
C PRO A 11 -10.62 -5.33 -3.21
N LYS A 12 -11.31 -6.02 -2.31
CA LYS A 12 -10.70 -6.93 -1.34
C LYS A 12 -10.22 -8.19 -2.04
N ALA A 13 -8.96 -8.55 -1.85
CA ALA A 13 -8.43 -9.80 -2.35
C ALA A 13 -8.47 -10.89 -1.27
N THR A 14 -8.80 -12.11 -1.65
CA THR A 14 -8.70 -13.32 -0.82
C THR A 14 -7.99 -14.41 -1.61
N CYS A 15 -7.21 -15.25 -0.94
CA CYS A 15 -6.63 -16.42 -1.59
C CYS A 15 -7.75 -17.41 -1.94
N CYS A 16 -7.69 -18.00 -3.13
CA CYS A 16 -8.53 -19.14 -3.42
C CYS A 16 -8.13 -20.32 -2.54
N ASN A 17 -9.09 -21.13 -2.13
CA ASN A 17 -8.83 -22.30 -1.26
C ASN A 17 -8.24 -23.48 -2.06
N GLU A 18 -7.22 -23.19 -2.88
CA GLU A 18 -6.43 -24.15 -3.64
C GLU A 18 -4.99 -24.05 -3.16
N GLN A 19 -4.32 -25.19 -2.99
CA GLN A 19 -2.92 -25.20 -2.56
C GLN A 19 -2.03 -24.50 -3.59
N PRO A 20 -1.15 -23.59 -3.16
CA PRO A 20 -0.16 -23.00 -4.05
C PRO A 20 0.76 -24.08 -4.63
N ILE A 21 1.13 -23.92 -5.89
CA ILE A 21 2.02 -24.85 -6.60
C ILE A 21 3.43 -24.26 -6.59
N ILE A 22 4.39 -25.06 -6.13
CA ILE A 22 5.81 -24.67 -6.16
C ILE A 22 6.49 -25.46 -7.27
N HIS A 23 7.08 -24.75 -8.22
CA HIS A 23 7.81 -25.35 -9.34
C HIS A 23 8.96 -24.43 -9.80
N ASN A 24 10.15 -25.02 -9.95
CA ASN A 24 11.36 -24.32 -10.44
C ASN A 24 11.67 -22.99 -9.70
N GLY A 25 11.58 -22.98 -8.37
CA GLY A 25 11.87 -21.78 -7.58
C GLY A 25 10.80 -20.67 -7.69
N LEU A 26 9.63 -21.01 -8.21
CA LEU A 26 8.48 -20.13 -8.28
C LEU A 26 7.31 -20.75 -7.52
N VAL A 27 6.52 -19.91 -6.85
CA VAL A 27 5.21 -20.29 -6.34
C VAL A 27 4.13 -19.65 -7.20
N SER A 28 3.12 -20.41 -7.54
CA SER A 28 1.94 -19.95 -8.27
C SER A 28 0.67 -20.30 -7.49
N GLY A 29 -0.32 -19.44 -7.59
CA GLY A 29 -1.62 -19.63 -6.96
C GLY A 29 -2.63 -18.61 -7.46
N LYS A 30 -3.81 -18.59 -6.83
CA LYS A 30 -4.92 -17.74 -7.26
C LYS A 30 -5.42 -16.87 -6.11
N VAL A 31 -5.78 -15.66 -6.45
CA VAL A 31 -6.56 -14.76 -5.61
C VAL A 31 -7.89 -14.45 -6.28
N SER A 32 -8.93 -14.28 -5.49
CA SER A 32 -10.23 -13.83 -5.98
C SER A 32 -10.61 -12.51 -5.33
N SER A 33 -11.39 -11.73 -6.06
CA SER A 33 -12.06 -10.52 -5.61
C SER A 33 -13.46 -10.49 -6.16
N ARG A 34 -14.35 -9.81 -5.43
CA ARG A 34 -15.70 -9.58 -5.94
C ARG A 34 -15.82 -8.10 -6.33
N ILE A 35 -16.30 -7.84 -7.54
CA ILE A 35 -16.54 -6.49 -8.06
C ILE A 35 -17.96 -6.43 -8.58
N LYS A 36 -18.78 -5.57 -7.98
CA LYS A 36 -20.20 -5.44 -8.32
C LYS A 36 -20.92 -6.79 -8.35
N GLY A 37 -20.63 -7.63 -7.34
CA GLY A 37 -21.23 -8.95 -7.19
C GLY A 37 -20.65 -10.05 -8.09
N LYS A 38 -19.72 -9.73 -9.01
CA LYS A 38 -19.05 -10.72 -9.87
C LYS A 38 -17.70 -11.10 -9.30
N GLU A 39 -17.43 -12.38 -9.21
CA GLU A 39 -16.12 -12.88 -8.83
C GLU A 39 -15.13 -12.78 -9.99
N ILE A 40 -13.95 -12.27 -9.68
CA ILE A 40 -12.79 -12.17 -10.58
C ILE A 40 -11.66 -12.95 -9.94
N VAL A 41 -11.20 -14.00 -10.63
CA VAL A 41 -10.04 -14.79 -10.22
C VAL A 41 -8.84 -14.36 -11.04
N SER A 42 -7.70 -14.18 -10.36
CA SER A 42 -6.43 -13.79 -10.99
C SER A 42 -5.31 -14.68 -10.46
N GLU A 43 -4.41 -15.10 -11.35
CA GLU A 43 -3.27 -15.93 -11.00
C GLU A 43 -2.07 -15.04 -10.62
N TYR A 44 -1.35 -15.43 -9.56
CA TYR A 44 -0.09 -14.82 -9.17
C TYR A 44 1.06 -15.81 -9.32
N THR A 45 2.24 -15.26 -9.56
CA THR A 45 3.48 -16.03 -9.56
C THR A 45 4.62 -15.14 -9.05
N PHE A 46 5.44 -15.65 -8.13
CA PHE A 46 6.61 -14.94 -7.64
C PHE A 46 7.73 -15.92 -7.24
N PRO A 47 9.01 -15.46 -7.16
CA PRO A 47 10.13 -16.28 -6.71
C PRO A 47 9.93 -16.74 -5.27
N PHE A 48 10.18 -18.04 -5.02
CA PHE A 48 10.00 -18.62 -3.72
C PHE A 48 10.98 -19.78 -3.48
N GLU A 49 11.56 -19.79 -2.29
CA GLU A 49 12.35 -20.89 -1.77
C GLU A 49 11.98 -21.12 -0.31
N PHE A 50 11.95 -22.37 0.13
CA PHE A 50 11.81 -22.68 1.54
C PHE A 50 13.06 -22.26 2.30
N GLU A 51 12.86 -21.67 3.48
CA GLU A 51 13.93 -21.46 4.45
C GLU A 51 14.07 -22.67 5.36
N ASP A 52 15.14 -22.67 6.17
CA ASP A 52 15.43 -23.74 7.10
C ASP A 52 14.21 -24.06 7.99
N ASN A 53 13.89 -25.36 8.08
CA ASN A 53 12.76 -25.91 8.84
C ASN A 53 11.35 -25.67 8.28
N GLU A 54 11.19 -24.98 7.16
CA GLU A 54 9.91 -24.89 6.48
C GLU A 54 9.64 -26.14 5.63
N VAL A 55 8.47 -26.72 5.76
CA VAL A 55 8.14 -28.01 5.11
C VAL A 55 6.94 -27.92 4.17
N SER A 56 6.12 -26.90 4.28
CA SER A 56 4.97 -26.72 3.41
C SER A 56 4.55 -25.26 3.29
N LEU A 57 3.83 -24.93 2.20
CA LEU A 57 3.23 -23.65 1.95
C LEU A 57 1.73 -23.86 1.75
N ASN A 58 0.91 -23.27 2.58
CA ASN A 58 -0.53 -23.48 2.59
C ASN A 58 -1.31 -22.17 2.56
N VAL A 59 -2.52 -22.22 2.04
CA VAL A 59 -3.50 -21.15 2.27
C VAL A 59 -3.94 -21.20 3.73
N ALA A 60 -3.95 -20.07 4.41
CA ALA A 60 -4.45 -19.99 5.78
C ALA A 60 -5.97 -20.27 5.82
N ASP A 61 -6.46 -20.70 6.97
CA ASP A 61 -7.88 -20.93 7.23
C ASP A 61 -8.74 -19.71 6.88
N TYR A 62 -10.05 -19.95 6.76
CA TYR A 62 -11.00 -18.87 6.53
C TYR A 62 -10.71 -17.67 7.45
N PRO A 63 -10.67 -16.47 6.91
CA PRO A 63 -11.15 -15.99 5.60
C PRO A 63 -10.11 -15.98 4.46
N HIS A 64 -9.11 -16.85 4.45
CA HIS A 64 -8.12 -17.05 3.37
C HIS A 64 -7.35 -15.78 2.96
N LYS A 65 -6.94 -14.99 3.97
CA LYS A 65 -6.29 -13.67 3.73
C LYS A 65 -4.80 -13.73 3.51
N LYS A 66 -4.21 -14.90 3.52
CA LYS A 66 -2.76 -15.08 3.34
C LYS A 66 -2.45 -16.52 2.92
N ILE A 67 -1.30 -16.69 2.30
CA ILE A 67 -0.59 -17.97 2.30
C ILE A 67 0.50 -17.91 3.36
N GLN A 68 0.87 -19.06 3.91
CA GLN A 68 1.86 -19.14 4.99
C GLN A 68 2.68 -20.41 4.89
N THR A 69 3.96 -20.30 5.25
CA THR A 69 4.83 -21.47 5.42
C THR A 69 4.61 -22.08 6.80
N LEU A 70 4.71 -23.40 6.85
CA LEU A 70 4.66 -24.16 8.09
C LEU A 70 5.99 -24.90 8.30
N LYS A 71 6.39 -24.97 9.56
CA LYS A 71 7.49 -25.80 10.03
C LYS A 71 7.04 -27.24 10.28
N SER A 72 8.00 -28.14 10.53
CA SER A 72 7.73 -29.54 10.87
C SER A 72 6.93 -29.73 12.16
N ASP A 73 6.96 -28.76 13.08
CA ASP A 73 6.17 -28.73 14.32
C ASP A 73 4.75 -28.17 14.12
N GLY A 74 4.39 -27.76 12.90
CA GLY A 74 3.10 -27.20 12.55
C GLY A 74 2.96 -25.69 12.83
N LEU A 75 4.00 -25.04 13.35
CA LEU A 75 3.99 -23.60 13.53
C LEU A 75 4.25 -22.89 12.20
N TRP A 76 3.54 -21.75 11.99
CA TRP A 76 3.82 -20.93 10.83
C TRP A 76 5.07 -20.07 11.04
N GLU A 77 5.78 -19.76 9.94
CA GLU A 77 7.00 -18.93 9.98
C GLU A 77 6.85 -17.66 9.18
N ARG A 78 6.68 -17.78 7.88
CA ARG A 78 6.50 -16.65 6.96
C ARG A 78 5.08 -16.61 6.40
N TYR A 79 4.62 -15.44 6.01
CA TYR A 79 3.34 -15.32 5.35
C TYR A 79 3.31 -14.19 4.32
N TRP A 80 2.46 -14.35 3.33
CA TRP A 80 2.17 -13.35 2.30
C TRP A 80 0.68 -13.04 2.32
N PRO A 81 0.31 -11.78 2.68
CA PRO A 81 -1.09 -11.35 2.63
C PRO A 81 -1.67 -11.42 1.21
N SER A 82 -2.95 -11.73 1.10
CA SER A 82 -3.65 -11.79 -0.19
C SER A 82 -3.56 -10.49 -1.00
N ASP A 83 -3.51 -9.33 -0.33
CA ASP A 83 -3.31 -8.03 -0.98
C ASP A 83 -1.96 -7.91 -1.67
N VAL A 84 -0.90 -8.47 -1.05
CA VAL A 84 0.44 -8.50 -1.61
C VAL A 84 0.49 -9.48 -2.76
N LEU A 85 -0.10 -10.67 -2.61
CA LEU A 85 -0.20 -11.66 -3.69
C LEU A 85 -0.94 -11.10 -4.90
N ALA A 86 -2.00 -10.33 -4.67
CA ALA A 86 -2.78 -9.68 -5.71
C ALA A 86 -1.94 -8.73 -6.58
N LEU A 87 -0.89 -8.09 -6.04
CA LEU A 87 0.00 -7.24 -6.83
C LEU A 87 0.84 -8.04 -7.83
N TYR A 88 1.17 -9.29 -7.52
CA TYR A 88 1.92 -10.18 -8.41
C TYR A 88 1.08 -10.74 -9.57
N THR A 89 -0.23 -10.56 -9.55
CA THR A 89 -1.10 -10.97 -10.68
C THR A 89 -0.93 -10.10 -11.92
N GLY A 90 -0.38 -8.89 -11.78
CA GLY A 90 -0.32 -7.90 -12.84
C GLY A 90 -1.67 -7.25 -13.18
N ASN A 91 -2.76 -7.63 -12.52
CA ASN A 91 -4.08 -7.08 -12.79
C ASN A 91 -4.24 -5.70 -12.12
N ASP A 92 -4.58 -4.69 -12.92
CA ASP A 92 -4.67 -3.29 -12.48
C ASP A 92 -5.76 -3.05 -11.43
N ILE A 93 -6.77 -3.92 -11.33
CA ILE A 93 -7.80 -3.79 -10.29
C ILE A 93 -7.23 -3.82 -8.87
N TYR A 94 -6.08 -4.45 -8.67
CA TYR A 94 -5.41 -4.53 -7.37
C TYR A 94 -4.40 -3.41 -7.12
N ARG A 95 -4.03 -2.66 -8.16
CA ARG A 95 -3.07 -1.56 -8.09
C ARG A 95 -3.73 -0.20 -7.97
N ASN A 96 -4.95 -0.07 -8.49
CA ASN A 96 -5.68 1.17 -8.52
C ASN A 96 -6.47 1.36 -7.22
N PHE A 97 -6.28 2.52 -6.60
CA PHE A 97 -7.01 2.95 -5.42
C PHE A 97 -7.95 4.09 -5.79
N GLU A 98 -9.20 3.98 -5.38
CA GLU A 98 -10.15 5.09 -5.42
C GLU A 98 -10.00 5.93 -4.16
N VAL A 99 -9.68 7.22 -4.31
CA VAL A 99 -9.54 8.14 -3.18
C VAL A 99 -10.91 8.59 -2.70
N LEU A 100 -11.23 8.26 -1.47
CA LEU A 100 -12.50 8.65 -0.82
C LEU A 100 -12.36 9.98 -0.07
N TYR A 101 -11.18 10.24 0.49
CA TYR A 101 -10.93 11.43 1.29
C TYR A 101 -9.47 11.81 1.32
N VAL A 102 -9.20 13.10 1.29
CA VAL A 102 -7.87 13.69 1.50
C VAL A 102 -7.94 14.56 2.75
N GLY A 103 -7.10 14.26 3.72
CA GLY A 103 -7.02 15.02 4.96
C GLY A 103 -5.62 15.51 5.25
N GLN A 104 -5.54 16.58 6.05
CA GLN A 104 -4.28 17.13 6.50
C GLN A 104 -4.19 17.01 8.02
N ALA A 105 -3.09 16.47 8.51
CA ALA A 105 -2.76 16.43 9.93
C ALA A 105 -1.62 17.41 10.21
N PHE A 106 -1.93 18.48 10.92
CA PHE A 106 -0.91 19.39 11.44
C PHE A 106 -0.34 18.76 12.71
N ALA A 107 0.92 18.43 12.71
CA ALA A 107 1.65 18.00 13.89
C ALA A 107 2.48 19.18 14.45
N GLU A 108 1.88 20.00 15.28
CA GLU A 108 2.66 20.80 16.24
C GLU A 108 3.11 19.88 17.38
N GLY A 109 4.00 18.93 17.08
CA GLY A 109 4.82 18.22 18.07
C GLY A 109 4.15 17.33 19.12
N LYS A 110 2.81 17.22 19.23
CA LYS A 110 2.15 16.56 20.37
C LYS A 110 1.11 15.50 20.05
N ARG A 111 0.64 15.33 18.81
CA ARG A 111 -0.30 14.25 18.43
C ARG A 111 0.07 13.67 17.08
N ASN A 112 0.23 12.35 17.06
CA ASN A 112 0.44 11.58 15.85
C ASN A 112 -0.81 11.67 14.95
N ALA A 113 -0.62 11.74 13.62
CA ALA A 113 -1.72 11.73 12.63
C ALA A 113 -2.66 10.54 12.83
N ILE A 114 -2.14 9.40 13.24
CA ILE A 114 -2.89 8.18 13.54
C ILE A 114 -3.83 8.37 14.75
N ASP A 115 -3.37 9.05 15.81
CA ASP A 115 -4.19 9.29 17.01
C ASP A 115 -5.35 10.24 16.73
N ARG A 116 -5.13 11.21 15.84
CA ARG A 116 -6.19 12.09 15.36
C ARG A 116 -7.18 11.35 14.49
N LEU A 117 -6.70 10.47 13.59
CA LEU A 117 -7.55 9.65 12.73
C LEU A 117 -8.46 8.72 13.54
N LYS A 118 -7.95 8.10 14.62
CA LYS A 118 -8.74 7.22 15.49
C LYS A 118 -9.94 7.91 16.15
N SER A 119 -9.83 9.20 16.42
CA SER A 119 -10.91 10.01 17.05
C SER A 119 -11.71 10.83 16.03
N HIS A 120 -11.43 10.68 14.73
CA HIS A 120 -12.03 11.53 13.70
C HIS A 120 -13.37 10.95 13.23
N SER A 121 -14.46 11.66 13.50
CA SER A 121 -15.82 11.26 13.09
C SER A 121 -15.95 11.02 11.58
N THR A 122 -15.21 11.77 10.75
CA THR A 122 -15.17 11.59 9.29
C THR A 122 -14.64 10.22 8.89
N LEU A 123 -13.57 9.73 9.52
CA LEU A 123 -13.05 8.39 9.24
C LEU A 123 -14.08 7.32 9.57
N GLN A 124 -14.71 7.42 10.77
CA GLN A 124 -15.74 6.47 11.18
C GLN A 124 -16.93 6.46 10.22
N LYS A 125 -17.35 7.65 9.77
CA LYS A 125 -18.41 7.79 8.78
C LYS A 125 -18.02 7.13 7.45
N ILE A 126 -16.85 7.44 6.90
CA ILE A 126 -16.35 6.84 5.64
C ILE A 126 -16.27 5.33 5.76
N LEU A 127 -15.75 4.79 6.88
CA LEU A 127 -15.68 3.35 7.08
C LEU A 127 -17.08 2.71 7.11
N ALA A 128 -18.02 3.32 7.82
CA ALA A 128 -19.39 2.81 7.91
C ALA A 128 -20.09 2.84 6.54
N GLU A 129 -19.99 3.94 5.81
CA GLU A 129 -20.56 4.09 4.46
C GLU A 129 -19.90 3.10 3.47
N THR A 130 -18.57 2.97 3.50
CA THR A 130 -17.88 2.04 2.60
C THR A 130 -18.23 0.60 2.91
N MET A 131 -18.35 0.22 4.19
CA MET A 131 -18.75 -1.15 4.56
C MET A 131 -20.19 -1.46 4.16
N SER A 132 -21.08 -0.46 4.15
CA SER A 132 -22.47 -0.60 3.72
C SER A 132 -22.60 -0.69 2.20
N ASP A 133 -21.99 0.27 1.50
CA ASP A 133 -22.23 0.48 0.08
C ASP A 133 -21.29 -0.34 -0.82
N TYR A 134 -20.10 -0.69 -0.28
CA TYR A 134 -19.05 -1.44 -0.97
C TYR A 134 -18.49 -2.58 -0.09
N PRO A 135 -19.32 -3.57 0.26
CA PRO A 135 -18.93 -4.64 1.19
C PRO A 135 -17.77 -5.51 0.66
N ASP A 136 -17.57 -5.50 -0.65
CA ASP A 136 -16.50 -6.24 -1.33
C ASP A 136 -15.18 -5.45 -1.42
N ASP A 137 -15.16 -4.18 -0.99
CA ASP A 137 -13.98 -3.34 -0.99
C ASP A 137 -13.28 -3.33 0.38
N GLN A 138 -12.00 -3.05 0.37
CA GLN A 138 -11.22 -2.76 1.58
C GLN A 138 -10.80 -1.29 1.60
N VAL A 139 -10.79 -0.71 2.80
CA VAL A 139 -10.30 0.65 3.01
C VAL A 139 -8.84 0.61 3.44
N SER A 140 -8.04 1.47 2.83
CA SER A 140 -6.62 1.69 3.16
C SER A 140 -6.39 3.15 3.49
N ILE A 141 -5.52 3.40 4.47
CA ILE A 141 -5.11 4.75 4.85
C ILE A 141 -3.63 4.90 4.48
N PHE A 142 -3.33 5.86 3.62
CA PHE A 142 -1.98 6.23 3.26
C PHE A 142 -1.59 7.51 4.01
N ASN A 143 -0.51 7.45 4.74
CA ASN A 143 0.06 8.62 5.40
C ASN A 143 1.27 9.08 4.59
N LEU A 144 1.17 10.27 4.00
CA LEU A 144 2.22 10.86 3.20
C LEU A 144 3.06 11.77 4.10
N VAL A 145 4.30 11.39 4.30
CA VAL A 145 5.30 12.16 5.05
C VAL A 145 6.20 12.82 4.01
N TYR A 146 6.28 14.12 4.05
CA TYR A 146 7.22 14.87 3.23
C TYR A 146 8.44 15.15 4.10
N ASP A 147 9.52 14.43 3.81
CA ASP A 147 10.84 14.79 4.33
C ASP A 147 11.44 15.89 3.46
N ASP A 148 12.35 16.65 4.02
CA ASP A 148 13.11 17.64 3.26
C ASP A 148 13.80 16.92 2.10
N TYR A 149 13.46 17.30 0.86
CA TYR A 149 14.08 16.69 -0.30
C TYR A 149 15.41 17.36 -0.60
N ILE A 150 16.39 16.55 -1.00
CA ILE A 150 17.66 17.04 -1.52
C ILE A 150 17.49 17.10 -3.05
N LEU A 151 17.45 18.30 -3.61
CA LEU A 151 17.50 18.48 -5.05
C LEU A 151 18.96 18.29 -5.53
N LEU A 152 19.26 17.16 -6.12
CA LEU A 152 20.54 16.96 -6.82
C LEU A 152 20.40 17.52 -8.23
N THR A 153 20.89 18.73 -8.45
CA THR A 153 21.05 19.27 -9.79
C THR A 153 22.44 18.87 -10.31
N SER A 154 22.49 18.10 -11.39
CA SER A 154 23.74 17.85 -12.08
C SER A 154 23.99 19.00 -13.07
N PHE A 155 25.11 19.69 -12.89
CA PHE A 155 25.59 20.71 -13.82
C PHE A 155 26.49 20.05 -14.86
N ASP A 156 26.42 20.52 -16.10
CA ASP A 156 27.27 20.07 -17.19
C ASP A 156 28.72 20.61 -17.13
N GLY A 157 29.09 21.21 -16.01
CA GLY A 157 30.42 21.78 -15.74
C GLY A 157 30.66 23.16 -16.38
N ARG A 158 29.67 23.74 -17.06
CA ARG A 158 29.79 25.06 -17.70
C ARG A 158 29.33 26.19 -16.79
N ASP A 159 28.49 25.90 -15.81
CA ASP A 159 28.05 26.87 -14.83
C ASP A 159 28.90 26.76 -13.57
N LYS A 160 29.59 27.84 -13.24
CA LYS A 160 30.47 27.96 -12.07
C LYS A 160 29.79 28.63 -10.85
N THR A 161 28.49 28.91 -10.94
CA THR A 161 27.76 29.50 -9.82
C THR A 161 27.36 28.43 -8.81
N SER A 162 27.84 28.52 -7.58
CA SER A 162 27.33 27.70 -6.46
C SER A 162 26.19 28.45 -5.77
N ILE A 163 25.00 27.85 -5.82
CA ILE A 163 23.84 28.36 -5.08
C ILE A 163 23.84 27.69 -3.71
N THR A 164 23.74 28.46 -2.64
CA THR A 164 23.63 27.93 -1.28
C THR A 164 22.25 27.32 -1.05
N GLY A 165 22.13 26.27 -0.22
CA GLY A 165 20.85 25.61 0.06
C GLY A 165 19.74 26.55 0.57
N LYS A 166 20.09 27.72 1.13
CA LYS A 166 19.12 28.77 1.50
C LYS A 166 18.55 29.50 0.30
N GLU A 167 19.38 29.81 -0.69
CA GLU A 167 18.98 30.50 -1.92
C GLU A 167 18.13 29.58 -2.79
N ASP A 168 18.44 28.30 -2.83
CA ASP A 168 17.66 27.28 -3.53
C ASP A 168 16.26 27.12 -2.93
N ASN A 169 16.16 27.11 -1.61
CA ASN A 169 14.87 27.05 -0.92
C ASN A 169 13.98 28.29 -1.20
N ILE A 170 14.58 29.47 -1.30
CA ILE A 170 13.84 30.70 -1.65
C ILE A 170 13.34 30.64 -3.09
N ARG A 171 14.17 30.17 -4.02
CA ARG A 171 13.83 30.00 -5.43
C ARG A 171 12.71 28.97 -5.62
N LEU A 172 12.79 27.83 -4.94
CA LEU A 172 11.77 26.79 -4.98
C LEU A 172 10.44 27.25 -4.41
N LYS A 173 10.47 27.98 -3.31
CA LYS A 173 9.28 28.55 -2.72
C LYS A 173 8.59 29.52 -3.69
N SER A 174 9.37 30.37 -4.37
CA SER A 174 8.87 31.27 -5.40
C SER A 174 8.22 30.53 -6.60
N ILE A 175 8.81 29.39 -7.03
CA ILE A 175 8.26 28.56 -8.11
C ILE A 175 6.94 27.91 -7.67
N ILE A 176 6.88 27.40 -6.46
CA ILE A 176 5.67 26.78 -5.90
C ILE A 176 4.55 27.81 -5.74
N ASP A 177 4.86 29.00 -5.20
CA ASP A 177 3.89 30.08 -5.03
C ASP A 177 3.34 30.57 -6.38
N ASN A 178 4.17 30.61 -7.41
CA ASN A 178 3.74 30.95 -8.78
C ASN A 178 2.87 29.87 -9.43
N LEU A 179 3.12 28.59 -9.15
CA LEU A 179 2.31 27.48 -9.66
C LEU A 179 0.95 27.37 -8.97
N LEU A 180 0.85 27.80 -7.70
CA LEU A 180 -0.40 27.79 -6.93
C LEU A 180 -1.27 29.03 -7.13
N SER A 181 -0.75 30.06 -7.81
CA SER A 181 -1.45 31.31 -8.12
C SER A 181 -2.10 31.36 -9.51
N GLN A 182 -1.98 30.27 -10.28
CA GLN A 182 -2.67 30.06 -11.56
C GLN A 182 -3.90 29.15 -11.39
#